data_b934e06c4a3ca8018062a0c94dcff8ac
#
_entry.id   b934e06c4a3ca8018062a0c94dcff8ac
#
_cell.length_a   1.000
_cell.length_b   1.000
_cell.length_c   1.000
_cell.angle_alpha   90.00
_cell.angle_beta   90.00
_cell.angle_gamma   90.00
#
_symmetry.space_group_name_H-M   'P 1'
#
loop_
_entity.id
_entity.type
_entity.pdbx_description
1 polymer ?
#
loop_
_entity_poly.entity_id
_entity_poly.type
_entity_poly.pdbx_seq_one_letter_code
_entity_poly.pdbx_strand_id
1 'polypeptide(L)'
;MTGAGPRPWRSWAVVGAFALIVGAPAGALGGAWTLPQGTGQLIETLYGWTGFGPPWGGNPPVNQSRVDAQTYVQYGLTDSLTVFGQTALEHYALGPPTPNTYNGLDYSDLGLRAKLWSTGEWVFSGEATVFVPGGHDSKAPAQEGNTGVAGEARLNIGRNFTLGSIPGFVDAELAYRLRTAGPPDEWHGDLTVGFKFTPRVMLMLQDFTTVSMKTTDPTFPAWRSSVAEASLVYALDDKWSVQVGVFTTVWTVKTNSERGVALALWRNF
;
A
#
# COMPACT_ATOMS: atom_id res chain seq x y z
N MET A 1 12.37 -30.51 2.40
CA MET A 1 11.36 -29.71 1.71
C MET A 1 11.00 -28.60 2.67
N THR A 2 11.66 -27.47 2.54
CA THR A 2 11.43 -26.30 3.37
C THR A 2 10.31 -25.51 2.74
N GLY A 3 9.10 -25.69 3.27
CA GLY A 3 7.94 -24.92 2.85
C GLY A 3 8.10 -23.48 3.29
N ALA A 4 7.97 -22.63 2.37
CA ALA A 4 7.99 -21.22 2.54
C ALA A 4 6.57 -20.70 2.73
N GLY A 5 6.40 -19.87 3.68
CA GLY A 5 5.11 -19.32 4.03
C GLY A 5 4.83 -17.97 3.36
N PRO A 6 3.61 -17.45 3.49
CA PRO A 6 3.23 -16.20 2.86
C PRO A 6 3.95 -15.02 3.49
N ARG A 7 4.47 -14.14 2.67
CA ARG A 7 4.87 -12.81 3.10
C ARG A 7 3.61 -12.02 3.46
N PRO A 8 3.63 -11.23 4.53
CA PRO A 8 2.60 -10.23 4.72
C PRO A 8 2.68 -9.27 3.53
N TRP A 9 1.71 -9.39 2.64
CA TRP A 9 1.52 -8.41 1.59
C TRP A 9 1.10 -7.13 2.22
N ARG A 10 1.92 -6.17 2.04
CA ARG A 10 1.50 -4.81 2.20
C ARG A 10 0.85 -4.40 0.89
N SER A 11 -0.49 -4.36 0.86
CA SER A 11 -1.14 -3.47 -0.08
C SER A 11 -0.76 -2.06 0.36
N TRP A 12 0.38 -1.60 -0.09
CA TRP A 12 0.70 -0.20 -0.05
C TRP A 12 -0.27 0.46 -1.02
N ALA A 13 -1.49 0.71 -0.54
CA ALA A 13 -2.31 1.72 -1.15
C ALA A 13 -1.53 3.01 -0.95
N VAL A 14 -0.66 3.33 -1.91
CA VAL A 14 -0.05 4.64 -1.97
C VAL A 14 -1.20 5.60 -2.14
N VAL A 15 -1.58 6.19 -1.04
CA VAL A 15 -2.69 7.10 -0.96
C VAL A 15 -2.38 8.30 -1.80
N GLY A 16 -3.21 8.43 -2.80
CA GLY A 16 -3.21 9.41 -3.81
C GLY A 16 -3.10 10.85 -3.41
N ALA A 17 -2.78 11.48 -4.33
CA ALA A 17 -3.07 12.61 -5.18
C ALA A 17 -3.39 13.93 -4.46
N PHE A 18 -2.51 14.87 -4.72
CA PHE A 18 -2.79 16.29 -4.63
C PHE A 18 -2.96 16.87 -6.04
N ALA A 19 -4.18 17.21 -6.41
CA ALA A 19 -4.39 18.22 -7.44
C ALA A 19 -4.58 19.57 -6.72
N LEU A 20 -3.59 20.45 -6.74
CA LEU A 20 -3.79 21.86 -6.49
C LEU A 20 -4.47 22.44 -7.72
N ILE A 21 -5.79 22.31 -7.78
CA ILE A 21 -6.59 23.15 -8.68
C ILE A 21 -6.79 24.45 -7.91
N VAL A 22 -6.14 25.53 -8.37
CA VAL A 22 -6.40 26.89 -7.92
C VAL A 22 -7.86 27.21 -8.24
N GLY A 23 -8.73 27.27 -7.20
CA GLY A 23 -10.12 27.71 -7.33
C GLY A 23 -11.21 26.68 -7.00
N ALA A 24 -10.90 25.39 -6.81
CA ALA A 24 -11.87 24.44 -6.28
C ALA A 24 -11.60 24.21 -4.78
N PRO A 25 -12.61 23.89 -3.94
CA PRO A 25 -12.35 23.42 -2.60
C PRO A 25 -11.42 22.22 -2.74
N ALA A 26 -10.21 22.33 -2.15
CA ALA A 26 -9.18 21.34 -2.30
C ALA A 26 -9.66 20.03 -1.66
N GLY A 27 -10.28 19.16 -2.46
CA GLY A 27 -10.59 17.80 -2.09
C GLY A 27 -9.27 17.09 -1.80
N ALA A 28 -9.16 16.49 -0.66
CA ALA A 28 -8.08 15.55 -0.43
C ALA A 28 -8.30 14.36 -1.36
N LEU A 29 -7.24 13.88 -1.94
CA LEU A 29 -7.29 12.77 -2.86
C LEU A 29 -6.68 11.56 -2.14
N GLY A 30 -7.47 10.91 -1.30
CA GLY A 30 -7.22 9.58 -0.77
C GLY A 30 -7.74 8.50 -1.72
N GLY A 31 -7.62 7.24 -1.33
CA GLY A 31 -8.08 6.10 -2.12
C GLY A 31 -9.53 6.16 -2.57
N ALA A 32 -10.41 6.88 -1.83
CA ALA A 32 -11.81 7.03 -2.21
C ALA A 32 -12.06 7.97 -3.41
N TRP A 33 -11.14 8.90 -3.74
CA TRP A 33 -11.36 9.91 -4.78
C TRP A 33 -10.84 9.46 -6.14
N THR A 34 -11.64 9.67 -7.17
CA THR A 34 -11.21 9.54 -8.55
C THR A 34 -10.51 10.81 -9.02
N LEU A 35 -9.54 10.69 -9.91
CA LEU A 35 -8.92 11.85 -10.54
C LEU A 35 -9.85 12.51 -11.56
N PRO A 36 -9.78 13.84 -11.72
CA PRO A 36 -10.44 14.53 -12.82
C PRO A 36 -10.01 13.96 -14.18
N GLN A 37 -10.92 13.96 -15.15
CA GLN A 37 -10.61 13.49 -16.50
C GLN A 37 -9.38 14.19 -17.09
N GLY A 38 -8.45 13.41 -17.63
CA GLY A 38 -7.25 13.93 -18.30
C GLY A 38 -6.13 14.34 -17.37
N THR A 39 -6.28 14.16 -16.05
CA THR A 39 -5.20 14.39 -15.07
C THR A 39 -4.58 13.08 -14.61
N GLY A 40 -3.32 13.13 -14.22
CA GLY A 40 -2.61 11.97 -13.72
C GLY A 40 -1.67 12.29 -12.58
N GLN A 41 -1.24 11.22 -11.91
CA GLN A 41 -0.22 11.29 -10.87
C GLN A 41 0.73 10.12 -10.98
N LEU A 42 2.01 10.41 -10.80
CA LEU A 42 3.09 9.44 -10.65
C LEU A 42 3.69 9.61 -9.25
N ILE A 43 3.91 8.50 -8.56
CA ILE A 43 4.59 8.48 -7.26
C ILE A 43 5.69 7.43 -7.31
N GLU A 44 6.93 7.90 -7.12
CA GLU A 44 8.09 7.06 -6.93
C GLU A 44 8.41 7.00 -5.44
N THR A 45 8.43 5.80 -4.86
CA THR A 45 8.67 5.62 -3.44
C THR A 45 9.82 4.66 -3.20
N LEU A 46 10.75 5.06 -2.36
CA LEU A 46 11.79 4.21 -1.82
C LEU A 46 11.43 3.84 -0.37
N TYR A 47 11.22 2.57 -0.13
CA TYR A 47 11.04 2.00 1.21
C TYR A 47 12.30 1.31 1.68
N GLY A 48 12.64 1.49 2.94
CA GLY A 48 13.68 0.71 3.60
C GLY A 48 13.21 0.27 4.97
N TRP A 49 13.30 -1.04 5.28
CA TRP A 49 12.90 -1.53 6.58
C TRP A 49 13.74 -2.69 7.08
N THR A 50 13.73 -2.87 8.40
CA THR A 50 14.25 -4.04 9.08
C THR A 50 13.16 -4.63 9.95
N GLY A 51 13.21 -5.94 10.15
CA GLY A 51 12.22 -6.65 10.95
C GLY A 51 12.79 -7.88 11.62
N PHE A 52 12.02 -8.41 12.58
CA PHE A 52 12.32 -9.65 13.26
C PHE A 52 11.02 -10.44 13.44
N GLY A 53 11.09 -11.72 13.20
CA GLY A 53 9.95 -12.63 13.35
C GLY A 53 10.05 -13.82 12.43
N PRO A 54 9.07 -14.73 12.50
CA PRO A 54 8.99 -15.80 11.52
C PRO A 54 8.72 -15.19 10.15
N PRO A 55 9.54 -15.46 9.14
CA PRO A 55 9.22 -15.06 7.77
C PRO A 55 7.88 -15.66 7.35
N TRP A 56 7.57 -16.82 7.91
CA TRP A 56 6.32 -17.57 7.74
C TRP A 56 5.97 -18.21 9.07
N GLY A 57 4.74 -18.23 9.42
CA GLY A 57 4.24 -18.62 10.75
C GLY A 57 4.68 -19.93 11.38
N GLY A 58 5.38 -20.80 10.68
CA GLY A 58 5.92 -22.05 11.22
C GLY A 58 7.45 -22.08 11.34
N ASN A 59 8.14 -21.05 10.85
CA ASN A 59 9.60 -20.98 10.85
C ASN A 59 10.15 -20.26 12.09
N PRO A 60 11.41 -20.56 12.49
CA PRO A 60 12.03 -19.81 13.56
C PRO A 60 12.13 -18.32 13.20
N PRO A 61 12.03 -17.42 14.20
CA PRO A 61 12.22 -16.01 13.98
C PRO A 61 13.62 -15.71 13.44
N VAL A 62 13.69 -14.83 12.42
CA VAL A 62 14.95 -14.38 11.82
C VAL A 62 14.93 -12.86 11.65
N ASN A 63 16.11 -12.26 11.59
CA ASN A 63 16.23 -10.89 11.15
C ASN A 63 15.93 -10.79 9.66
N GLN A 64 15.27 -9.73 9.27
CA GLN A 64 14.86 -9.47 7.91
C GLN A 64 15.17 -8.03 7.56
N SER A 65 15.54 -7.77 6.32
CA SER A 65 15.66 -6.42 5.79
C SER A 65 15.15 -6.38 4.36
N ARG A 66 14.57 -5.23 3.98
CA ARG A 66 14.05 -5.04 2.64
C ARG A 66 14.24 -3.59 2.21
N VAL A 67 14.57 -3.42 0.93
CA VAL A 67 14.55 -2.14 0.23
C VAL A 67 13.70 -2.32 -1.02
N ASP A 68 12.72 -1.44 -1.21
CA ASP A 68 11.85 -1.41 -2.38
C ASP A 68 11.92 -0.07 -3.08
N ALA A 69 12.06 -0.09 -4.39
CA ALA A 69 11.80 1.05 -5.26
C ALA A 69 10.48 0.80 -5.98
N GLN A 70 9.46 1.57 -5.62
CA GLN A 70 8.09 1.38 -6.07
C GLN A 70 7.66 2.54 -6.96
N THR A 71 7.07 2.23 -8.10
CA THR A 71 6.41 3.16 -9.01
C THR A 71 4.91 2.93 -8.95
N TYR A 72 4.15 3.95 -8.61
CA TYR A 72 2.69 3.99 -8.69
C TYR A 72 2.26 5.07 -9.66
N VAL A 73 1.31 4.75 -10.54
CA VAL A 73 0.71 5.69 -11.48
C VAL A 73 -0.79 5.59 -11.45
N GLN A 74 -1.48 6.73 -11.55
CA GLN A 74 -2.93 6.77 -11.74
C GLN A 74 -3.32 7.86 -12.75
N TYR A 75 -4.43 7.63 -13.48
CA TYR A 75 -4.93 8.53 -14.50
C TYR A 75 -6.45 8.55 -14.55
N GLY A 76 -7.04 9.75 -14.55
CA GLY A 76 -8.48 9.97 -14.68
C GLY A 76 -8.95 9.75 -16.11
N LEU A 77 -9.61 8.61 -16.36
CA LEU A 77 -10.23 8.32 -17.65
C LEU A 77 -11.49 9.17 -17.84
N THR A 78 -12.24 9.35 -16.75
CA THR A 78 -13.39 10.27 -16.64
C THR A 78 -13.38 10.83 -15.20
N ASP A 79 -14.23 11.81 -14.90
CA ASP A 79 -14.36 12.35 -13.52
C ASP A 79 -14.86 11.31 -12.49
N SER A 80 -15.30 10.14 -12.96
CA SER A 80 -15.79 9.06 -12.10
C SER A 80 -15.04 7.74 -12.28
N LEU A 81 -14.03 7.69 -13.13
CA LEU A 81 -13.25 6.48 -13.39
C LEU A 81 -11.76 6.80 -13.49
N THR A 82 -10.96 6.18 -12.63
CA THR A 82 -9.50 6.27 -12.60
C THR A 82 -8.91 4.89 -12.87
N VAL A 83 -7.96 4.80 -13.79
CA VAL A 83 -7.09 3.63 -13.93
C VAL A 83 -5.84 3.86 -13.09
N PHE A 84 -5.34 2.83 -12.45
CA PHE A 84 -4.10 2.89 -11.68
C PHE A 84 -3.30 1.61 -11.83
N GLY A 85 -2.02 1.69 -11.54
CA GLY A 85 -1.14 0.52 -11.51
C GLY A 85 0.13 0.79 -10.73
N GLN A 86 0.77 -0.29 -10.32
CA GLN A 86 1.97 -0.25 -9.49
C GLN A 86 2.92 -1.38 -9.86
N THR A 87 4.20 -1.11 -9.71
CA THR A 87 5.26 -2.11 -9.74
C THR A 87 6.34 -1.75 -8.74
N ALA A 88 7.12 -2.74 -8.29
CA ALA A 88 8.25 -2.50 -7.39
C ALA A 88 9.43 -3.39 -7.75
N LEU A 89 10.64 -2.82 -7.64
CA LEU A 89 11.89 -3.55 -7.55
C LEU A 89 12.22 -3.75 -6.08
N GLU A 90 12.54 -4.97 -5.68
CA GLU A 90 12.87 -5.27 -4.30
C GLU A 90 14.24 -5.93 -4.15
N HIS A 91 14.89 -5.55 -3.06
CA HIS A 91 15.98 -6.31 -2.44
C HIS A 91 15.50 -6.78 -1.06
N TYR A 92 15.37 -8.08 -0.87
CA TYR A 92 14.93 -8.67 0.39
C TYR A 92 15.96 -9.68 0.90
N ALA A 93 16.34 -9.56 2.18
CA ALA A 93 17.32 -10.42 2.80
C ALA A 93 16.79 -11.04 4.10
N LEU A 94 17.03 -12.34 4.25
CA LEU A 94 16.82 -13.12 5.47
C LEU A 94 18.17 -13.38 6.15
N GLY A 95 18.19 -13.23 7.47
CA GLY A 95 19.36 -13.55 8.30
C GLY A 95 19.44 -15.02 8.69
N PRO A 96 20.45 -15.40 9.52
CA PRO A 96 20.57 -16.74 10.07
C PRO A 96 19.28 -17.21 10.78
N PRO A 97 18.99 -18.52 10.85
CA PRO A 97 19.87 -19.63 10.46
C PRO A 97 19.84 -19.98 8.96
N THR A 98 18.96 -19.40 8.17
CA THR A 98 18.81 -19.66 6.75
C THR A 98 19.01 -18.38 5.93
N PRO A 99 20.24 -17.83 5.86
CA PRO A 99 20.48 -16.62 5.13
C PRO A 99 20.13 -16.80 3.64
N ASN A 100 19.35 -15.88 3.12
CA ASN A 100 18.92 -15.89 1.73
C ASN A 100 18.62 -14.46 1.26
N THR A 101 18.78 -14.19 -0.03
CA THR A 101 18.45 -12.89 -0.62
C THR A 101 17.64 -13.08 -1.89
N TYR A 102 16.74 -12.15 -2.13
CA TYR A 102 16.05 -12.00 -3.41
C TYR A 102 16.27 -10.60 -3.95
N ASN A 103 16.51 -10.50 -5.25
CA ASN A 103 16.57 -9.25 -6.00
C ASN A 103 15.71 -9.43 -7.25
N GLY A 104 14.69 -8.61 -7.41
CA GLY A 104 13.81 -8.72 -8.57
C GLY A 104 12.57 -7.87 -8.47
N LEU A 105 11.64 -8.13 -9.39
CA LEU A 105 10.32 -7.52 -9.33
C LEU A 105 9.49 -8.17 -8.22
N ASP A 106 8.84 -7.34 -7.45
CA ASP A 106 7.72 -7.77 -6.61
C ASP A 106 6.44 -7.90 -7.46
N TYR A 107 5.24 -7.93 -6.90
CA TYR A 107 4.02 -7.89 -7.69
C TYR A 107 3.94 -6.59 -8.49
N SER A 108 3.43 -6.72 -9.69
CA SER A 108 2.86 -5.59 -10.41
C SER A 108 1.35 -5.69 -10.36
N ASP A 109 0.67 -4.58 -10.27
CA ASP A 109 -0.78 -4.54 -10.29
C ASP A 109 -1.33 -3.54 -11.31
N LEU A 110 -2.57 -3.80 -11.71
CA LEU A 110 -3.37 -2.91 -12.54
C LEU A 110 -4.80 -2.94 -12.04
N GLY A 111 -5.36 -1.77 -11.83
CA GLY A 111 -6.70 -1.63 -11.29
C GLY A 111 -7.50 -0.47 -11.88
N LEU A 112 -8.79 -0.51 -11.58
CA LEU A 112 -9.75 0.52 -11.89
C LEU A 112 -10.45 0.95 -10.61
N ARG A 113 -10.59 2.26 -10.41
CA ARG A 113 -11.37 2.87 -9.34
C ARG A 113 -12.56 3.60 -9.94
N ALA A 114 -13.76 3.24 -9.51
CA ALA A 114 -15.00 3.89 -9.93
C ALA A 114 -15.64 4.62 -8.76
N LYS A 115 -15.92 5.91 -8.91
CA LYS A 115 -16.72 6.67 -7.97
C LYS A 115 -18.18 6.21 -8.06
N LEU A 116 -18.67 5.61 -6.98
CA LEU A 116 -20.03 5.06 -6.90
C LEU A 116 -21.04 6.13 -6.48
N TRP A 117 -20.62 7.02 -5.58
CA TRP A 117 -21.47 8.07 -5.05
C TRP A 117 -20.61 9.17 -4.38
N SER A 118 -21.10 10.40 -4.43
CA SER A 118 -20.51 11.52 -3.67
C SER A 118 -21.58 12.54 -3.30
N THR A 119 -21.47 13.12 -2.12
CA THR A 119 -22.30 14.23 -1.67
C THR A 119 -21.55 15.06 -0.64
N GLY A 120 -21.58 16.40 -0.82
CA GLY A 120 -20.91 17.31 0.09
C GLY A 120 -19.45 16.91 0.32
N GLU A 121 -19.14 16.51 1.54
CA GLU A 121 -17.79 16.14 1.98
C GLU A 121 -17.47 14.64 1.77
N TRP A 122 -18.46 13.81 1.45
CA TRP A 122 -18.33 12.35 1.38
C TRP A 122 -18.14 11.85 -0.06
N VAL A 123 -17.29 10.83 -0.20
CA VAL A 123 -17.09 10.09 -1.44
C VAL A 123 -17.07 8.60 -1.13
N PHE A 124 -17.75 7.82 -1.98
CA PHE A 124 -17.71 6.35 -1.99
C PHE A 124 -17.21 5.88 -3.34
N SER A 125 -16.27 4.97 -3.35
CA SER A 125 -15.77 4.33 -4.57
C SER A 125 -15.56 2.84 -4.39
N GLY A 126 -15.48 2.12 -5.49
CA GLY A 126 -15.10 0.73 -5.55
C GLY A 126 -13.91 0.54 -6.45
N GLU A 127 -13.07 -0.44 -6.14
CA GLU A 127 -11.90 -0.80 -6.95
C GLU A 127 -11.93 -2.28 -7.31
N ALA A 128 -11.36 -2.58 -8.46
CA ALA A 128 -11.02 -3.93 -8.87
C ALA A 128 -9.56 -3.93 -9.36
N THR A 129 -8.75 -4.83 -8.83
CA THR A 129 -7.31 -4.88 -9.09
C THR A 129 -6.89 -6.31 -9.40
N VAL A 130 -6.01 -6.47 -10.39
CA VAL A 130 -5.33 -7.73 -10.69
C VAL A 130 -3.86 -7.57 -10.35
N PHE A 131 -3.32 -8.55 -9.63
CA PHE A 131 -1.93 -8.62 -9.24
C PHE A 131 -1.24 -9.74 -10.03
N VAL A 132 -0.12 -9.40 -10.64
CA VAL A 132 0.72 -10.34 -11.38
C VAL A 132 2.05 -10.48 -10.63
N PRO A 133 2.47 -11.71 -10.27
CA PRO A 133 3.73 -11.90 -9.58
C PRO A 133 4.90 -11.44 -10.46
N GLY A 134 5.93 -10.91 -9.81
CA GLY A 134 7.21 -10.65 -10.43
C GLY A 134 7.94 -11.94 -10.84
N GLY A 135 9.24 -11.84 -11.05
CA GLY A 135 10.04 -13.03 -11.35
C GLY A 135 9.92 -14.09 -10.25
N HIS A 136 9.91 -15.36 -10.61
CA HIS A 136 9.89 -16.48 -9.67
C HIS A 136 11.26 -17.14 -9.61
N ASP A 137 11.89 -17.13 -8.44
CA ASP A 137 13.03 -18.00 -8.15
C ASP A 137 12.64 -19.01 -7.07
N SER A 138 12.35 -20.24 -7.49
CA SER A 138 12.00 -21.35 -6.59
C SER A 138 13.08 -21.69 -5.57
N LYS A 139 14.30 -21.17 -5.73
CA LYS A 139 15.42 -21.36 -4.81
C LYS A 139 15.58 -20.21 -3.81
N ALA A 140 14.81 -19.14 -3.96
CA ALA A 140 14.88 -17.99 -3.07
C ALA A 140 13.72 -18.03 -2.05
N PRO A 141 13.91 -18.56 -0.83
CA PRO A 141 12.89 -18.52 0.21
C PRO A 141 12.39 -17.10 0.52
N ALA A 142 13.20 -16.10 0.24
CA ALA A 142 12.83 -14.71 0.38
C ALA A 142 11.72 -14.25 -0.57
N GLN A 143 11.46 -14.95 -1.67
CA GLN A 143 10.42 -14.61 -2.64
C GLN A 143 9.09 -15.33 -2.39
N GLU A 144 9.05 -16.21 -1.43
CA GLU A 144 7.92 -17.10 -1.27
C GLU A 144 6.63 -16.40 -0.85
N GLY A 145 5.54 -16.80 -1.50
CA GLY A 145 4.20 -16.28 -1.27
C GLY A 145 3.65 -15.44 -2.42
N ASN A 146 4.50 -14.84 -3.26
CA ASN A 146 4.08 -14.00 -4.38
C ASN A 146 4.22 -14.74 -5.73
N THR A 147 3.76 -15.98 -5.79
CA THR A 147 3.98 -16.87 -6.93
C THR A 147 2.76 -17.08 -7.81
N GLY A 148 1.61 -16.56 -7.40
CA GLY A 148 0.36 -16.70 -8.14
C GLY A 148 -0.30 -15.36 -8.44
N VAL A 149 -1.09 -15.32 -9.50
CA VAL A 149 -1.98 -14.19 -9.79
C VAL A 149 -2.97 -14.03 -8.65
N ALA A 150 -3.32 -12.79 -8.31
CA ALA A 150 -4.37 -12.49 -7.35
C ALA A 150 -5.34 -11.44 -7.92
N GLY A 151 -6.57 -11.47 -7.45
CA GLY A 151 -7.58 -10.46 -7.72
C GLY A 151 -8.05 -9.82 -6.43
N GLU A 152 -8.30 -8.52 -6.43
CA GLU A 152 -8.81 -7.81 -5.26
C GLU A 152 -10.03 -6.97 -5.63
N ALA A 153 -11.04 -7.00 -4.76
CA ALA A 153 -12.14 -6.04 -4.78
C ALA A 153 -12.05 -5.19 -3.52
N ARG A 154 -12.20 -3.86 -3.66
CA ARG A 154 -12.06 -2.88 -2.59
C ARG A 154 -13.21 -1.90 -2.58
N LEU A 155 -13.68 -1.53 -1.40
CA LEU A 155 -14.61 -0.46 -1.16
C LEU A 155 -13.92 0.63 -0.35
N ASN A 156 -14.09 1.87 -0.77
CA ASN A 156 -13.46 3.04 -0.17
C ASN A 156 -14.51 4.05 0.24
N ILE A 157 -14.31 4.66 1.39
CA ILE A 157 -15.10 5.79 1.88
C ILE A 157 -14.17 6.90 2.30
N GLY A 158 -14.33 8.06 1.69
CA GLY A 158 -13.56 9.26 2.00
C GLY A 158 -14.45 10.39 2.51
N ARG A 159 -13.89 11.20 3.40
CA ARG A 159 -14.54 12.42 3.87
C ARG A 159 -13.53 13.54 4.02
N ASN A 160 -13.86 14.72 3.46
CA ASN A 160 -13.17 15.95 3.78
C ASN A 160 -13.76 16.56 5.05
N PHE A 161 -12.91 17.15 5.89
CA PHE A 161 -13.33 17.85 7.11
C PHE A 161 -12.43 19.06 7.38
N THR A 162 -12.82 19.87 8.36
CA THR A 162 -11.99 20.97 8.87
C THR A 162 -11.95 20.87 10.40
N LEU A 163 -10.76 20.81 10.98
CA LEU A 163 -10.55 20.81 12.43
C LEU A 163 -10.06 22.20 12.86
N GLY A 164 -10.95 23.02 13.41
CA GLY A 164 -10.67 24.44 13.60
C GLY A 164 -10.47 25.15 12.26
N SER A 165 -9.26 25.60 11.99
CA SER A 165 -8.87 26.19 10.69
C SER A 165 -8.03 25.26 9.82
N ILE A 166 -7.81 24.01 10.23
CA ILE A 166 -6.95 23.05 9.52
C ILE A 166 -7.82 22.15 8.66
N PRO A 167 -7.77 22.25 7.31
CA PRO A 167 -8.43 21.30 6.43
C PRO A 167 -7.79 19.92 6.57
N GLY A 168 -8.62 18.89 6.48
CA GLY A 168 -8.17 17.51 6.54
C GLY A 168 -9.07 16.58 5.75
N PHE A 169 -8.66 15.32 5.70
CA PHE A 169 -9.45 14.25 5.13
C PHE A 169 -9.26 12.96 5.93
N VAL A 170 -10.23 12.10 5.84
CA VAL A 170 -10.15 10.70 6.25
C VAL A 170 -10.54 9.83 5.06
N ASP A 171 -9.83 8.73 4.90
CA ASP A 171 -10.08 7.70 3.93
C ASP A 171 -9.99 6.34 4.61
N ALA A 172 -11.03 5.54 4.47
CA ALA A 172 -11.08 4.19 5.00
C ALA A 172 -11.43 3.21 3.89
N GLU A 173 -10.70 2.12 3.82
CA GLU A 173 -10.75 1.15 2.76
C GLU A 173 -10.90 -0.26 3.33
N LEU A 174 -11.70 -1.09 2.67
CA LEU A 174 -11.85 -2.50 2.98
C LEU A 174 -11.77 -3.31 1.70
N ALA A 175 -10.81 -4.25 1.65
CA ALA A 175 -10.61 -5.08 0.48
C ALA A 175 -10.59 -6.56 0.82
N TYR A 176 -10.98 -7.37 -0.16
CA TYR A 176 -10.80 -8.82 -0.15
C TYR A 176 -9.98 -9.25 -1.35
N ARG A 177 -8.87 -9.93 -1.06
CA ARG A 177 -7.93 -10.45 -2.06
C ARG A 177 -8.06 -11.95 -2.18
N LEU A 178 -8.43 -12.39 -3.39
CA LEU A 178 -8.43 -13.78 -3.82
C LEU A 178 -7.07 -14.16 -4.39
N ARG A 179 -6.49 -15.25 -3.90
CA ARG A 179 -5.21 -15.77 -4.39
C ARG A 179 -5.40 -17.08 -5.14
N THR A 180 -4.73 -17.23 -6.27
CA THR A 180 -4.84 -18.44 -7.10
C THR A 180 -3.84 -19.53 -6.69
N ALA A 181 -2.80 -19.19 -5.94
CA ALA A 181 -1.79 -20.13 -5.48
C ALA A 181 -1.05 -19.62 -4.24
N GLY A 182 -0.50 -20.52 -3.45
CA GLY A 182 0.34 -20.23 -2.29
C GLY A 182 -0.46 -19.78 -1.07
N PRO A 183 -0.27 -18.55 -0.60
CA PRO A 183 -0.91 -18.05 0.61
C PRO A 183 -2.43 -18.03 0.55
N PRO A 184 -3.11 -18.10 1.72
CA PRO A 184 -4.56 -17.96 1.77
C PRO A 184 -5.01 -16.58 1.33
N ASP A 185 -6.30 -16.47 0.99
CA ASP A 185 -6.98 -15.19 0.75
C ASP A 185 -6.86 -14.25 1.95
N GLU A 186 -7.01 -12.96 1.71
CA GLU A 186 -6.75 -11.93 2.70
C GLU A 186 -7.84 -10.85 2.71
N TRP A 187 -8.12 -10.35 3.90
CA TRP A 187 -8.77 -9.08 4.12
C TRP A 187 -7.73 -7.99 4.33
N HIS A 188 -7.92 -6.83 3.71
CA HIS A 188 -7.14 -5.62 3.94
C HIS A 188 -8.05 -4.53 4.46
N GLY A 189 -7.61 -3.84 5.50
CA GLY A 189 -8.27 -2.66 6.04
C GLY A 189 -7.26 -1.54 6.14
N ASP A 190 -7.46 -0.46 5.38
CA ASP A 190 -6.54 0.66 5.35
C ASP A 190 -7.26 1.92 5.83
N LEU A 191 -6.57 2.73 6.62
CA LEU A 191 -7.07 3.99 7.13
C LEU A 191 -6.01 5.07 6.91
N THR A 192 -6.41 6.19 6.33
CA THR A 192 -5.58 7.37 6.18
C THR A 192 -6.27 8.59 6.73
N VAL A 193 -5.55 9.39 7.51
CA VAL A 193 -5.99 10.71 7.97
C VAL A 193 -4.93 11.73 7.58
N GLY A 194 -5.33 12.74 6.83
CA GLY A 194 -4.45 13.83 6.39
C GLY A 194 -4.85 15.17 7.00
N PHE A 195 -3.86 15.99 7.38
CA PHE A 195 -4.05 17.35 7.90
C PHE A 195 -3.17 18.32 7.11
N LYS A 196 -3.77 19.31 6.48
CA LYS A 196 -3.08 20.37 5.73
C LYS A 196 -2.81 21.57 6.65
N PHE A 197 -1.64 21.61 7.26
CA PHE A 197 -1.25 22.72 8.14
C PHE A 197 -1.00 24.02 7.38
N THR A 198 -0.49 23.91 6.15
CA THR A 198 -0.30 25.04 5.23
C THR A 198 -0.64 24.58 3.80
N PRO A 199 -0.73 25.48 2.81
CA PRO A 199 -0.88 25.09 1.42
C PRO A 199 0.21 24.14 0.90
N ARG A 200 1.38 24.10 1.57
CA ARG A 200 2.53 23.29 1.16
C ARG A 200 2.83 22.11 2.08
N VAL A 201 2.31 22.09 3.30
CA VAL A 201 2.66 21.07 4.31
C VAL A 201 1.45 20.27 4.71
N MET A 202 1.52 18.96 4.54
CA MET A 202 0.53 18.01 5.01
C MET A 202 1.18 16.93 5.86
N LEU A 203 0.54 16.60 6.98
CA LEU A 203 0.79 15.40 7.77
C LEU A 203 -0.20 14.32 7.33
N MET A 204 0.29 13.10 7.11
CA MET A 204 -0.53 11.90 6.92
C MET A 204 -0.23 10.92 8.04
N LEU A 205 -1.30 10.34 8.58
CA LEU A 205 -1.26 9.22 9.52
C LEU A 205 -2.01 8.06 8.87
N GLN A 206 -1.38 6.90 8.80
CA GLN A 206 -1.92 5.76 8.07
C GLN A 206 -1.81 4.49 8.90
N ASP A 207 -2.75 3.58 8.75
CA ASP A 207 -2.71 2.21 9.25
C ASP A 207 -3.05 1.25 8.10
N PHE A 208 -2.27 0.19 7.99
CA PHE A 208 -2.44 -0.87 7.01
C PHE A 208 -2.58 -2.18 7.74
N THR A 209 -3.79 -2.70 7.79
CA THR A 209 -4.11 -3.97 8.46
C THR A 209 -4.36 -5.06 7.44
N THR A 210 -3.72 -6.20 7.62
CA THR A 210 -3.95 -7.41 6.82
C THR A 210 -4.31 -8.57 7.73
N VAL A 211 -5.35 -9.31 7.35
CA VAL A 211 -5.80 -10.52 8.03
C VAL A 211 -5.97 -11.63 7.00
N SER A 212 -5.09 -12.64 7.06
CA SER A 212 -5.24 -13.80 6.17
C SER A 212 -6.36 -14.70 6.65
N MET A 213 -7.01 -15.37 5.69
CA MET A 213 -8.02 -16.39 5.97
C MET A 213 -7.38 -17.63 6.63
N LYS A 214 -8.21 -18.41 7.27
CA LYS A 214 -7.78 -19.71 7.80
C LYS A 214 -7.45 -20.65 6.64
N THR A 215 -6.40 -21.41 6.80
CA THR A 215 -5.97 -22.42 5.86
C THR A 215 -5.72 -23.74 6.57
N THR A 216 -5.84 -24.84 5.85
CA THR A 216 -5.44 -26.18 6.30
C THR A 216 -4.02 -26.52 5.86
N ASP A 217 -3.41 -25.70 4.98
CA ASP A 217 -2.03 -25.88 4.54
C ASP A 217 -1.06 -25.42 5.65
N PRO A 218 -0.28 -26.32 6.24
CA PRO A 218 0.67 -25.96 7.27
C PRO A 218 1.83 -25.09 6.75
N THR A 219 2.05 -25.06 5.44
CA THR A 219 3.06 -24.22 4.78
C THR A 219 2.68 -22.74 4.87
N PHE A 220 1.37 -22.46 4.84
CA PHE A 220 0.83 -21.12 4.86
C PHE A 220 -0.14 -20.92 6.03
N PRO A 221 0.34 -20.91 7.27
CA PRO A 221 -0.52 -20.71 8.41
C PRO A 221 -1.16 -19.33 8.38
N ALA A 222 -2.38 -19.22 8.91
CA ALA A 222 -3.05 -17.93 9.01
C ALA A 222 -2.22 -16.94 9.84
N TRP A 223 -2.13 -15.72 9.35
CA TRP A 223 -1.37 -14.62 9.94
C TRP A 223 -2.16 -13.32 9.92
N ARG A 224 -1.70 -12.33 10.63
CA ARG A 224 -2.27 -10.97 10.60
C ARG A 224 -1.25 -9.95 11.11
N SER A 225 -1.33 -8.74 10.58
CA SER A 225 -0.49 -7.62 11.02
C SER A 225 -1.20 -6.29 10.79
N SER A 226 -0.82 -5.30 11.57
CA SER A 226 -1.15 -3.90 11.36
C SER A 226 0.12 -3.09 11.43
N VAL A 227 0.29 -2.17 10.47
CA VAL A 227 1.45 -1.31 10.33
C VAL A 227 0.97 0.13 10.28
N ALA A 228 1.45 0.94 11.22
CA ALA A 228 1.19 2.37 11.22
C ALA A 228 2.32 3.13 10.53
N GLU A 229 1.98 4.17 9.80
CA GLU A 229 2.90 5.11 9.16
C GLU A 229 2.52 6.55 9.52
N ALA A 230 3.53 7.39 9.76
CA ALA A 230 3.39 8.82 9.86
C ALA A 230 4.30 9.49 8.84
N SER A 231 3.75 10.35 7.99
CA SER A 231 4.46 10.97 6.88
C SER A 231 4.21 12.48 6.82
N LEU A 232 5.24 13.24 6.45
CA LEU A 232 5.14 14.64 6.05
C LEU A 232 5.26 14.74 4.54
N VAL A 233 4.30 15.43 3.91
CA VAL A 233 4.34 15.76 2.49
C VAL A 233 4.56 17.26 2.35
N TYR A 234 5.53 17.63 1.51
CA TYR A 234 5.86 19.02 1.20
C TYR A 234 5.72 19.29 -0.29
N ALA A 235 4.80 20.19 -0.67
CA ALA A 235 4.64 20.62 -2.05
C ALA A 235 5.77 21.60 -2.41
N LEU A 236 6.61 21.19 -3.36
CA LEU A 236 7.68 22.02 -3.93
C LEU A 236 7.09 23.10 -4.82
N ASP A 237 6.12 22.68 -5.66
CA ASP A 237 5.32 23.53 -6.54
C ASP A 237 3.95 22.86 -6.79
N ASP A 238 3.21 23.33 -7.79
CA ASP A 238 1.88 22.83 -8.15
C ASP A 238 1.90 21.40 -8.73
N LYS A 239 3.06 20.93 -9.17
CA LYS A 239 3.23 19.61 -9.82
C LYS A 239 4.02 18.63 -8.99
N TRP A 240 4.96 19.10 -8.18
CA TRP A 240 5.89 18.24 -7.47
C TRP A 240 5.72 18.33 -5.96
N SER A 241 5.75 17.18 -5.31
CA SER A 241 5.81 17.08 -3.84
C SER A 241 6.80 16.00 -3.43
N VAL A 242 7.36 16.17 -2.25
CA VAL A 242 8.20 15.16 -1.59
C VAL A 242 7.52 14.68 -0.32
N GLN A 243 7.69 13.41 -0.02
CA GLN A 243 7.17 12.79 1.20
C GLN A 243 8.32 12.12 1.95
N VAL A 244 8.30 12.25 3.27
CA VAL A 244 9.17 11.52 4.19
C VAL A 244 8.29 10.89 5.26
N GLY A 245 8.39 9.59 5.43
CA GLY A 245 7.59 8.81 6.38
C GLY A 245 8.44 7.87 7.21
N VAL A 246 7.91 7.52 8.36
CA VAL A 246 8.40 6.44 9.22
C VAL A 246 7.24 5.50 9.52
N PHE A 247 7.53 4.22 9.59
CA PHE A 247 6.50 3.23 9.86
C PHE A 247 6.97 2.12 10.79
N THR A 248 6.03 1.50 11.47
CA THR A 248 6.29 0.39 12.36
C THR A 248 5.08 -0.54 12.46
N THR A 249 5.34 -1.80 12.70
CA THR A 249 4.28 -2.75 13.06
C THR A 249 3.73 -2.41 14.44
N VAL A 250 2.42 -2.20 14.52
CA VAL A 250 1.69 -1.95 15.77
C VAL A 250 1.41 -3.27 16.48
N TRP A 251 0.94 -4.25 15.71
CA TRP A 251 0.75 -5.61 16.21
C TRP A 251 0.89 -6.63 15.07
N THR A 252 1.28 -7.85 15.43
CA THR A 252 1.44 -8.96 14.49
C THR A 252 1.18 -10.30 15.15
N VAL A 253 0.69 -11.26 14.39
CA VAL A 253 0.50 -12.65 14.80
C VAL A 253 0.99 -13.56 13.70
N LYS A 254 1.95 -14.41 14.00
CA LYS A 254 2.53 -15.39 13.08
C LYS A 254 3.16 -14.78 11.82
N THR A 255 3.68 -13.57 11.92
CA THR A 255 4.49 -12.92 10.89
C THR A 255 5.48 -11.97 11.56
N ASN A 256 6.39 -11.37 10.79
CA ASN A 256 7.41 -10.46 11.30
C ASN A 256 6.83 -9.15 11.83
N SER A 257 7.53 -8.55 12.78
CA SER A 257 7.41 -7.13 13.07
C SER A 257 8.45 -6.36 12.25
N GLU A 258 8.12 -5.18 11.81
CA GLU A 258 8.98 -4.35 10.97
C GLU A 258 8.91 -2.89 11.36
N ARG A 259 9.98 -2.17 11.06
CA ARG A 259 10.09 -0.72 11.20
C ARG A 259 10.96 -0.18 10.06
N GLY A 260 10.60 0.98 9.57
CA GLY A 260 11.30 1.50 8.41
C GLY A 260 10.99 2.95 8.10
N VAL A 261 11.50 3.38 6.96
CA VAL A 261 11.34 4.72 6.43
C VAL A 261 10.77 4.65 5.01
N ALA A 262 10.04 5.68 4.62
CA ALA A 262 9.52 5.89 3.28
C ALA A 262 10.00 7.27 2.78
N LEU A 263 10.49 7.32 1.54
CA LEU A 263 10.81 8.54 0.83
C LEU A 263 10.07 8.51 -0.49
N ALA A 264 9.27 9.54 -0.80
CA ALA A 264 8.55 9.55 -2.07
C ALA A 264 8.66 10.90 -2.79
N LEU A 265 8.64 10.80 -4.11
CA LEU A 265 8.53 11.92 -5.03
C LEU A 265 7.21 11.78 -5.81
N TRP A 266 6.37 12.80 -5.74
CA TRP A 266 5.08 12.83 -6.40
C TRP A 266 5.10 13.81 -7.55
N ARG A 267 4.50 13.44 -8.67
CA ARG A 267 4.32 14.31 -9.83
C ARG A 267 2.89 14.27 -10.31
N ASN A 268 2.23 15.43 -10.33
CA ASN A 268 0.93 15.63 -10.95
C ASN A 268 1.08 16.13 -12.40
N PHE A 269 0.25 15.67 -13.31
CA PHE A 269 0.30 16.05 -14.73
C PHE A 269 -1.10 16.04 -15.37
#